data_b4af66ee52713e2e9516e4dbf47f856a
#
_entry.id   b4af66ee52713e2e9516e4dbf47f856a
#
_cell.length_a   1.000
_cell.length_b   1.000
_cell.length_c   1.000
_cell.angle_alpha   90.00
_cell.angle_beta   90.00
_cell.angle_gamma   90.00
#
_symmetry.space_group_name_H-M   'P 1'
#
loop_
_entity.id
_entity.type
_entity.pdbx_description
1 polymer ?
#
loop_
_entity_poly.entity_id
_entity_poly.type
_entity_poly.pdbx_seq_one_letter_code
_entity_poly.pdbx_strand_id
1 'polypeptide(L)'
;MADPTTVDAADAHDLVISRLLRAPRAALWRAWADPALLEEWWCPKPWTTEVRAFDLRPGGAFHTVMSGPDGGVSDNPGSFVEVIPQARIVFTSLMTAGWRPATPWLLFTAIITMADEGSGTRYTATAMHPDPATRERHAGMGFDQGWNICIDQLDAFAQQLS
;
A
#
# COMPACT_ATOMS: atom_id res chain seq x y z
N MET A 1 21.94 9.19 9.29
CA MET A 1 20.93 8.77 8.30
C MET A 1 19.73 8.18 9.02
N ALA A 2 18.54 8.57 8.65
CA ALA A 2 17.34 8.04 9.28
C ALA A 2 17.14 6.57 8.92
N ASP A 3 16.64 5.77 9.87
CA ASP A 3 16.25 4.38 9.64
C ASP A 3 15.07 4.37 8.63
N PRO A 4 15.19 3.67 7.47
CA PRO A 4 14.12 3.66 6.48
C PRO A 4 12.82 2.99 6.98
N THR A 5 12.88 2.22 8.07
CA THR A 5 11.70 1.58 8.65
C THR A 5 10.99 2.47 9.68
N THR A 6 11.57 3.63 10.03
CA THR A 6 10.96 4.56 10.96
C THR A 6 9.89 5.41 10.26
N VAL A 7 8.75 5.54 10.89
CA VAL A 7 7.65 6.40 10.45
C VAL A 7 7.39 7.42 11.57
N ASP A 8 7.24 8.69 11.20
CA ASP A 8 6.93 9.74 12.15
C ASP A 8 5.59 9.46 12.85
N ALA A 9 5.42 10.02 14.04
CA ALA A 9 4.16 9.89 14.77
C ALA A 9 3.00 10.40 13.91
N ALA A 10 1.88 9.67 13.94
CA ALA A 10 0.68 10.04 13.20
C ALA A 10 0.15 11.39 13.68
N ASP A 11 -0.33 12.21 12.75
CA ASP A 11 -0.98 13.48 13.04
C ASP A 11 -2.46 13.44 12.61
N ALA A 12 -3.14 14.60 12.66
CA ALA A 12 -4.57 14.70 12.33
C ALA A 12 -4.88 14.41 10.85
N HIS A 13 -3.87 14.33 9.98
CA HIS A 13 -4.01 14.04 8.55
C HIS A 13 -3.77 12.57 8.23
N ASP A 14 -3.33 11.76 9.19
CA ASP A 14 -2.85 10.40 8.95
C ASP A 14 -3.81 9.32 9.43
N LEU A 15 -3.82 8.20 8.71
CA LEU A 15 -4.42 6.93 9.14
C LEU A 15 -3.30 5.90 9.19
N VAL A 16 -3.14 5.22 10.32
CA VAL A 16 -2.02 4.30 10.55
C VAL A 16 -2.51 2.93 10.99
N ILE A 17 -1.92 1.89 10.38
CA ILE A 17 -2.09 0.50 10.81
C ILE A 17 -0.69 -0.08 11.00
N SER A 18 -0.43 -0.64 12.19
CA SER A 18 0.83 -1.32 12.47
C SER A 18 0.54 -2.71 13.02
N ARG A 19 1.09 -3.74 12.36
CA ARG A 19 0.82 -5.12 12.71
C ARG A 19 2.07 -5.97 12.70
N LEU A 20 2.12 -6.95 13.59
CA LEU A 20 3.15 -7.97 13.56
C LEU A 20 2.65 -9.13 12.71
N LEU A 21 3.24 -9.31 11.53
CA LEU A 21 2.88 -10.36 10.59
C LEU A 21 3.77 -11.60 10.79
N ARG A 22 3.24 -12.76 10.41
CA ARG A 22 3.96 -14.04 10.54
C ARG A 22 4.97 -14.25 9.42
N ALA A 23 4.69 -13.73 8.23
CA ALA A 23 5.55 -13.91 7.07
C ALA A 23 6.89 -13.20 7.27
N PRO A 24 7.99 -13.77 6.78
CA PRO A 24 9.29 -13.12 6.81
C PRO A 24 9.30 -11.91 5.86
N ARG A 25 10.13 -10.95 6.18
CA ARG A 25 10.22 -9.69 5.45
C ARG A 25 10.50 -9.90 3.95
N ALA A 26 11.37 -10.84 3.62
CA ALA A 26 11.69 -11.14 2.22
C ALA A 26 10.48 -11.62 1.42
N ALA A 27 9.61 -12.42 2.05
CA ALA A 27 8.38 -12.92 1.40
C ALA A 27 7.35 -11.81 1.22
N LEU A 28 7.19 -10.93 2.21
CA LEU A 28 6.32 -9.76 2.10
C LEU A 28 6.79 -8.82 1.01
N TRP A 29 8.09 -8.58 0.95
CA TRP A 29 8.68 -7.77 -0.12
C TRP A 29 8.42 -8.37 -1.50
N ARG A 30 8.61 -9.68 -1.64
CA ARG A 30 8.36 -10.38 -2.89
C ARG A 30 6.91 -10.24 -3.34
N ALA A 31 5.96 -10.36 -2.41
CA ALA A 31 4.53 -10.20 -2.69
C ALA A 31 4.19 -8.77 -3.15
N TRP A 32 4.94 -7.78 -2.70
CA TRP A 32 4.83 -6.39 -3.11
C TRP A 32 5.52 -6.09 -4.44
N ALA A 33 6.71 -6.65 -4.65
CA ALA A 33 7.62 -6.25 -5.73
C ALA A 33 7.27 -6.87 -7.09
N ASP A 34 6.48 -7.92 -7.12
CA ASP A 34 6.05 -8.58 -8.34
C ASP A 34 4.58 -8.23 -8.61
N PRO A 35 4.25 -7.54 -9.73
CA PRO A 35 2.88 -7.14 -10.00
C PRO A 35 1.91 -8.32 -10.10
N ALA A 36 2.34 -9.47 -10.61
CA ALA A 36 1.48 -10.66 -10.66
C ALA A 36 1.15 -11.17 -9.25
N LEU A 37 2.09 -11.08 -8.31
CA LEU A 37 1.86 -11.47 -6.92
C LEU A 37 1.04 -10.42 -6.17
N LEU A 38 1.23 -9.14 -6.46
CA LEU A 38 0.46 -8.06 -5.85
C LEU A 38 -1.04 -8.22 -6.13
N GLU A 39 -1.41 -8.69 -7.30
CA GLU A 39 -2.81 -8.92 -7.69
C GLU A 39 -3.52 -9.93 -6.77
N GLU A 40 -2.77 -10.78 -6.07
CA GLU A 40 -3.35 -11.82 -5.21
C GLU A 40 -3.89 -11.31 -3.89
N TRP A 41 -3.47 -10.11 -3.45
CA TRP A 41 -3.83 -9.62 -2.11
C TRP A 41 -4.24 -8.14 -2.04
N TRP A 42 -4.11 -7.37 -3.13
CA TRP A 42 -4.21 -5.91 -3.11
C TRP A 42 -5.59 -5.34 -2.74
N CYS A 43 -6.66 -6.09 -2.92
CA CYS A 43 -7.99 -5.63 -2.53
C CYS A 43 -8.75 -6.75 -1.80
N PRO A 44 -9.75 -6.38 -0.95
CA PRO A 44 -10.53 -7.39 -0.22
C PRO A 44 -11.29 -8.29 -1.19
N LYS A 45 -11.08 -9.60 -1.08
CA LYS A 45 -11.84 -10.57 -1.87
C LYS A 45 -13.33 -10.48 -1.50
N PRO A 46 -14.29 -10.66 -2.43
CA PRO A 46 -14.12 -11.18 -3.79
C PRO A 46 -13.76 -10.14 -4.86
N TRP A 47 -13.44 -8.91 -4.48
CA TRP A 47 -12.89 -7.95 -5.43
C TRP A 47 -11.58 -8.47 -6.02
N THR A 48 -11.31 -8.11 -7.27
CA THR A 48 -10.09 -8.49 -7.97
C THR A 48 -9.29 -7.25 -8.36
N THR A 49 -7.98 -7.43 -8.49
CA THR A 49 -7.05 -6.36 -8.87
C THR A 49 -6.37 -6.73 -10.20
N GLU A 50 -6.33 -5.76 -11.11
CA GLU A 50 -5.50 -5.83 -12.31
C GLU A 50 -4.44 -4.75 -12.22
N VAL A 51 -3.18 -5.11 -12.36
CA VAL A 51 -2.07 -4.14 -12.40
C VAL A 51 -1.87 -3.70 -13.85
N ARG A 52 -2.19 -2.45 -14.13
CA ARG A 52 -2.10 -1.85 -15.46
C ARG A 52 -0.71 -1.37 -15.81
N ALA A 53 0.01 -0.83 -14.82
CA ALA A 53 1.37 -0.36 -14.98
C ALA A 53 2.08 -0.46 -13.65
N PHE A 54 3.32 -0.92 -13.67
CA PHE A 54 4.08 -1.16 -12.44
C PHE A 54 5.58 -1.02 -12.73
N ASP A 55 6.20 -0.02 -12.13
CA ASP A 55 7.63 0.23 -12.27
C ASP A 55 8.13 0.63 -10.87
N LEU A 56 8.68 -0.34 -10.14
CA LEU A 56 9.02 -0.20 -8.73
C LEU A 56 10.31 0.59 -8.54
N ARG A 57 10.23 1.88 -8.79
CA ARG A 57 11.32 2.84 -8.59
C ARG A 57 10.73 4.24 -8.39
N PRO A 58 11.49 5.17 -7.79
CA PRO A 58 11.01 6.55 -7.64
C PRO A 58 10.60 7.15 -9.00
N GLY A 59 9.39 7.69 -9.05
CA GLY A 59 8.81 8.23 -10.27
C GLY A 59 8.21 7.20 -11.22
N GLY A 60 8.29 5.91 -10.89
CA GLY A 60 7.72 4.84 -11.68
C GLY A 60 6.20 4.72 -11.54
N ALA A 61 5.55 4.13 -12.53
CA ALA A 61 4.09 3.95 -12.52
C ALA A 61 3.65 2.93 -11.45
N PHE A 62 2.53 3.22 -10.81
CA PHE A 62 1.81 2.28 -9.98
C PHE A 62 0.31 2.45 -10.24
N HIS A 63 -0.19 1.71 -11.21
CA HIS A 63 -1.57 1.84 -11.67
C HIS A 63 -2.30 0.51 -11.47
N THR A 64 -3.31 0.50 -10.61
CA THR A 64 -4.15 -0.66 -10.36
C THR A 64 -5.61 -0.35 -10.69
N VAL A 65 -6.35 -1.36 -11.13
CA VAL A 65 -7.79 -1.29 -11.32
C VAL A 65 -8.42 -2.41 -10.51
N MET A 66 -9.31 -2.06 -9.60
CA MET A 66 -10.04 -3.02 -8.79
C MET A 66 -11.45 -3.19 -9.34
N SER A 67 -11.92 -4.43 -9.41
CA SER A 67 -13.26 -4.76 -9.93
C SER A 67 -14.02 -5.59 -8.92
N GLY A 68 -15.25 -5.17 -8.63
CA GLY A 68 -16.12 -5.88 -7.70
C GLY A 68 -17.03 -6.89 -8.42
N PRO A 69 -17.61 -7.85 -7.66
CA PRO A 69 -18.47 -8.88 -8.23
C PRO A 69 -19.77 -8.33 -8.83
N ASP A 70 -20.17 -7.12 -8.40
CA ASP A 70 -21.40 -6.47 -8.85
C ASP A 70 -21.15 -5.46 -9.99
N GLY A 71 -19.99 -5.51 -10.63
CA GLY A 71 -19.62 -4.62 -11.73
C GLY A 71 -19.04 -3.29 -11.32
N GLY A 72 -18.81 -3.05 -10.03
CA GLY A 72 -18.12 -1.85 -9.56
C GLY A 72 -16.66 -1.85 -10.00
N VAL A 73 -16.12 -0.68 -10.35
CA VAL A 73 -14.74 -0.52 -10.80
C VAL A 73 -14.11 0.65 -10.07
N SER A 74 -12.89 0.45 -9.59
CA SER A 74 -12.07 1.52 -8.99
C SER A 74 -10.76 1.61 -9.76
N ASP A 75 -10.56 2.72 -10.44
CA ASP A 75 -9.36 2.99 -11.24
C ASP A 75 -8.42 3.88 -10.43
N ASN A 76 -7.21 3.38 -10.18
CA ASN A 76 -6.26 4.00 -9.26
C ASN A 76 -4.89 4.21 -9.93
N PRO A 77 -4.77 5.22 -10.79
CA PRO A 77 -3.45 5.60 -11.30
C PRO A 77 -2.64 6.26 -10.19
N GLY A 78 -1.33 6.04 -10.22
CA GLY A 78 -0.44 6.60 -9.21
C GLY A 78 1.02 6.40 -9.57
N SER A 79 1.88 6.68 -8.61
CA SER A 79 3.33 6.58 -8.80
C SER A 79 4.02 6.17 -7.51
N PHE A 80 5.15 5.47 -7.63
CA PHE A 80 6.06 5.26 -6.52
C PHE A 80 6.89 6.52 -6.30
N VAL A 81 7.16 6.84 -5.04
CA VAL A 81 7.95 8.00 -4.65
C VAL A 81 9.31 7.58 -4.09
N GLU A 82 9.32 6.55 -3.26
CA GLU A 82 10.53 6.03 -2.63
C GLU A 82 10.46 4.51 -2.56
N VAL A 83 11.56 3.85 -2.85
CA VAL A 83 11.63 2.38 -2.79
C VAL A 83 12.96 2.00 -2.15
N ILE A 84 12.89 1.36 -0.98
CA ILE A 84 14.07 0.79 -0.31
C ILE A 84 13.76 -0.71 -0.13
N PRO A 85 14.46 -1.60 -0.85
CA PRO A 85 14.14 -3.04 -0.84
C PRO A 85 14.02 -3.61 0.56
N GLN A 86 12.96 -4.37 0.78
CA GLN A 86 12.63 -5.04 2.04
C GLN A 86 12.45 -4.11 3.25
N ALA A 87 12.39 -2.80 3.05
CA ALA A 87 12.30 -1.85 4.15
C ALA A 87 11.17 -0.82 3.99
N ARG A 88 11.06 -0.21 2.79
CA ARG A 88 10.16 0.95 2.67
C ARG A 88 9.68 1.14 1.24
N ILE A 89 8.38 1.34 1.09
CA ILE A 89 7.75 1.74 -0.17
C ILE A 89 6.88 2.96 0.13
N VAL A 90 7.05 4.02 -0.66
CA VAL A 90 6.16 5.18 -0.61
C VAL A 90 5.50 5.29 -1.98
N PHE A 91 4.16 5.36 -2.00
CA PHE A 91 3.42 5.57 -3.23
C PHE A 91 2.35 6.65 -3.03
N THR A 92 1.90 7.23 -4.12
CA THR A 92 0.98 8.37 -4.06
C THR A 92 -0.03 8.33 -5.19
N SER A 93 -1.23 8.83 -4.92
CA SER A 93 -2.24 9.11 -5.93
C SER A 93 -2.06 10.52 -6.54
N LEU A 94 -1.21 11.35 -5.95
CA LEU A 94 -1.03 12.77 -6.34
C LEU A 94 -0.13 12.96 -7.56
N MET A 95 0.50 11.88 -8.04
CA MET A 95 1.35 11.88 -9.22
C MET A 95 1.14 10.61 -10.03
N THR A 96 1.42 10.69 -11.31
CA THR A 96 1.55 9.53 -12.20
C THR A 96 3.00 9.42 -12.68
N ALA A 97 3.30 8.41 -13.51
CA ALA A 97 4.67 8.14 -13.94
C ALA A 97 5.37 9.39 -14.49
N GLY A 98 6.65 9.53 -14.16
CA GLY A 98 7.47 10.66 -14.59
C GLY A 98 7.23 11.93 -13.78
N TRP A 99 6.79 11.80 -12.52
CA TRP A 99 6.59 12.93 -11.60
C TRP A 99 5.48 13.88 -12.06
N ARG A 100 4.50 13.37 -12.81
CA ARG A 100 3.40 14.15 -13.33
C ARG A 100 2.35 14.40 -12.23
N PRO A 101 2.10 15.66 -11.84
CA PRO A 101 1.02 15.96 -10.90
C PRO A 101 -0.34 15.48 -11.42
N ALA A 102 -1.16 14.94 -10.52
CA ALA A 102 -2.47 14.41 -10.84
C ALA A 102 -3.51 14.92 -9.84
N THR A 103 -4.78 14.87 -10.24
CA THR A 103 -5.92 15.18 -9.38
C THR A 103 -6.80 13.95 -9.26
N PRO A 104 -6.45 13.02 -8.37
CA PRO A 104 -7.18 11.76 -8.21
C PRO A 104 -8.51 11.95 -7.48
N TRP A 105 -9.35 10.91 -7.52
CA TRP A 105 -10.61 10.92 -6.76
C TRP A 105 -10.38 10.84 -5.25
N LEU A 106 -9.22 10.36 -4.79
CA LEU A 106 -8.82 10.35 -3.39
C LEU A 106 -7.34 10.78 -3.30
N LEU A 107 -7.10 11.85 -2.54
CA LEU A 107 -5.79 12.46 -2.39
C LEU A 107 -5.05 11.84 -1.20
N PHE A 108 -4.07 10.98 -1.44
CA PHE A 108 -3.26 10.44 -0.36
C PHE A 108 -1.88 9.99 -0.83
N THR A 109 -0.97 9.90 0.13
CA THR A 109 0.35 9.28 -0.05
C THR A 109 0.50 8.24 1.05
N ALA A 110 0.89 7.04 0.69
CA ALA A 110 1.05 5.94 1.62
C ALA A 110 2.53 5.61 1.83
N ILE A 111 2.87 5.32 3.08
CA ILE A 111 4.20 4.83 3.46
C ILE A 111 4.01 3.42 4.02
N ILE A 112 4.68 2.47 3.41
CA ILE A 112 4.72 1.08 3.87
C ILE A 112 6.12 0.80 4.39
N THR A 113 6.23 0.33 5.62
CA THR A 113 7.52 -0.08 6.18
C THR A 113 7.48 -1.53 6.66
N MET A 114 8.61 -2.21 6.56
CA MET A 114 8.80 -3.60 6.94
C MET A 114 10.08 -3.72 7.74
N ALA A 115 10.00 -4.23 8.98
CA ALA A 115 11.15 -4.43 9.85
C ALA A 115 11.05 -5.80 10.52
N ASP A 116 12.19 -6.48 10.67
CA ASP A 116 12.21 -7.74 11.38
C ASP A 116 11.81 -7.53 12.84
N GLU A 117 10.92 -8.38 13.34
CA GLU A 117 10.51 -8.36 14.75
C GLU A 117 10.22 -9.79 15.19
N GLY A 118 11.03 -10.32 16.08
CA GLY A 118 10.94 -11.73 16.46
C GLY A 118 11.16 -12.64 15.25
N SER A 119 10.28 -13.59 15.04
CA SER A 119 10.32 -14.49 13.88
C SER A 119 9.49 -13.95 12.69
N GLY A 120 8.86 -12.81 12.86
CA GLY A 120 7.99 -12.22 11.84
C GLY A 120 8.45 -10.83 11.42
N THR A 121 7.48 -10.03 10.98
CA THR A 121 7.73 -8.71 10.43
C THR A 121 6.77 -7.68 11.03
N ARG A 122 7.31 -6.58 11.53
CA ARG A 122 6.50 -5.39 11.85
C ARG A 122 6.19 -4.68 10.54
N TYR A 123 4.91 -4.68 10.18
CA TYR A 123 4.40 -4.07 8.96
C TYR A 123 3.57 -2.85 9.33
N THR A 124 3.97 -1.69 8.86
CA THR A 124 3.25 -0.44 9.14
C THR A 124 2.83 0.22 7.85
N ALA A 125 1.55 0.54 7.76
CA ALA A 125 0.97 1.27 6.64
C ALA A 125 0.44 2.62 7.15
N THR A 126 0.95 3.71 6.60
CA THR A 126 0.52 5.07 6.95
C THR A 126 -0.05 5.73 5.70
N ALA A 127 -1.32 6.11 5.75
CA ALA A 127 -1.93 6.90 4.68
C ALA A 127 -2.00 8.36 5.14
N MET A 128 -1.33 9.23 4.41
CA MET A 128 -1.25 10.66 4.70
C MET A 128 -2.15 11.43 3.73
N HIS A 129 -2.83 12.46 4.25
CA HIS A 129 -3.78 13.25 3.47
C HIS A 129 -3.43 14.73 3.53
N PRO A 130 -3.84 15.54 2.53
CA PRO A 130 -3.52 16.98 2.54
C PRO A 130 -4.27 17.78 3.61
N ASP A 131 -5.37 17.24 4.13
CA ASP A 131 -6.19 17.91 5.12
C ASP A 131 -7.01 16.92 5.95
N PRO A 132 -7.56 17.35 7.12
CA PRO A 132 -8.38 16.47 7.95
C PRO A 132 -9.66 15.99 7.28
N ALA A 133 -10.25 16.76 6.39
CA ALA A 133 -11.49 16.38 5.69
C ALA A 133 -11.27 15.19 4.76
N THR A 134 -10.16 15.19 4.02
CA THR A 134 -9.79 14.06 3.15
C THR A 134 -9.47 12.82 4.00
N ARG A 135 -8.77 13.00 5.10
CA ARG A 135 -8.50 11.90 6.04
C ARG A 135 -9.80 11.29 6.55
N GLU A 136 -10.76 12.10 6.99
CA GLU A 136 -12.05 11.62 7.48
C GLU A 136 -12.86 10.92 6.36
N ARG A 137 -12.81 11.44 5.16
CA ARG A 137 -13.43 10.79 4.00
C ARG A 137 -12.85 9.39 3.76
N HIS A 138 -11.54 9.26 3.79
CA HIS A 138 -10.86 7.96 3.62
C HIS A 138 -11.22 7.00 4.76
N ALA A 139 -11.21 7.49 6.01
CA ALA A 139 -11.63 6.70 7.16
C ALA A 139 -13.08 6.22 7.01
N GLY A 140 -13.98 7.11 6.58
CA GLY A 140 -15.40 6.80 6.39
C GLY A 140 -15.68 5.83 5.24
N MET A 141 -14.73 5.66 4.32
CA MET A 141 -14.80 4.67 3.25
C MET A 141 -14.43 3.26 3.72
N GLY A 142 -14.10 3.07 4.99
CA GLY A 142 -13.72 1.79 5.55
C GLY A 142 -12.22 1.50 5.47
N PHE A 143 -11.37 2.53 5.57
CA PHE A 143 -9.91 2.37 5.52
C PHE A 143 -9.42 1.28 6.46
N ASP A 144 -9.77 1.38 7.76
CA ASP A 144 -9.26 0.46 8.76
C ASP A 144 -9.65 -1.00 8.43
N GLN A 145 -10.92 -1.22 8.14
CA GLN A 145 -11.42 -2.54 7.81
C GLN A 145 -10.83 -3.07 6.50
N GLY A 146 -10.86 -2.28 5.45
CA GLY A 146 -10.41 -2.70 4.11
C GLY A 146 -8.90 -2.97 4.07
N TRP A 147 -8.10 -2.09 4.62
CA TRP A 147 -6.65 -2.26 4.65
C TRP A 147 -6.22 -3.42 5.53
N ASN A 148 -6.90 -3.64 6.67
CA ASN A 148 -6.62 -4.80 7.51
C ASN A 148 -6.93 -6.12 6.80
N ILE A 149 -8.02 -6.18 6.03
CA ILE A 149 -8.34 -7.37 5.23
C ILE A 149 -7.23 -7.63 4.21
N CYS A 150 -6.77 -6.61 3.52
CA CYS A 150 -5.67 -6.75 2.55
C CYS A 150 -4.38 -7.20 3.22
N ILE A 151 -4.09 -6.69 4.42
CA ILE A 151 -2.89 -7.11 5.18
C ILE A 151 -3.01 -8.57 5.62
N ASP A 152 -4.20 -9.03 6.04
CA ASP A 152 -4.43 -10.44 6.34
C ASP A 152 -4.20 -11.31 5.11
N GLN A 153 -4.69 -10.89 3.95
CA GLN A 153 -4.48 -11.59 2.68
C GLN A 153 -3.00 -11.61 2.30
N LEU A 154 -2.31 -10.48 2.45
CA LEU A 154 -0.87 -10.37 2.20
C LEU A 154 -0.09 -11.34 3.08
N ASP A 155 -0.36 -11.37 4.39
CA ASP A 155 0.36 -12.23 5.31
C ASP A 155 0.15 -13.71 4.99
N ALA A 156 -1.09 -14.12 4.77
CA ALA A 156 -1.41 -15.50 4.41
C ALA A 156 -0.74 -15.91 3.08
N PHE A 157 -0.80 -15.04 2.09
CA PHE A 157 -0.19 -15.30 0.78
C PHE A 157 1.34 -15.36 0.87
N ALA A 158 1.96 -14.41 1.56
CA ALA A 158 3.42 -14.35 1.70
C ALA A 158 3.96 -15.57 2.45
N GLN A 159 3.23 -16.12 3.41
CA GLN A 159 3.64 -17.34 4.11
C GLN A 159 3.75 -18.53 3.16
N GLN A 160 2.99 -18.55 2.07
CA GLN A 160 3.07 -19.58 1.05
C GLN A 160 4.29 -19.41 0.13
N LEU A 161 4.88 -18.21 0.12
CA LEU A 161 6.06 -17.91 -0.70
C LEU A 161 7.37 -18.20 0.02
N SER A 162 7.31 -18.41 1.32
CA SER A 162 8.52 -18.60 2.16
C SER A 162 8.91 -20.07 2.28
#